data_8eb502d84d3fbc17a7faa3d7ed525b94
#
_entry.id   8eb502d84d3fbc17a7faa3d7ed525b94
#
_cell.length_a   1.000
_cell.length_b   1.000
_cell.length_c   1.000
_cell.angle_alpha   90.00
_cell.angle_beta   90.00
_cell.angle_gamma   90.00
#
_symmetry.space_group_name_H-M   'P 1'
#
loop_
_entity.id
_entity.type
_entity.pdbx_description
1 polymer ?
#
loop_
_entity_poly.entity_id
_entity_poly.type
_entity_poly.pdbx_seq_one_letter_code
_entity_poly.pdbx_strand_id
1 'polypeptide(L)'
;SDATYRLILERGQEDWDSEYGRFPRLFRDAESIPGLTWPTLTFESEMSVFLGRREVKLIRLGAGHTAGDIVAWVPDAEAMFSGDLVEYRSACYCGDAHLREWPFTLDAIRDFDPKALVPGRGDALAGRATVREAIAMTRDFVNTLYGTAELAVARGRSLKETYAAVREAMDPKFASFAIYEHCLPFNVSRAYDEASGIDHPVIWTAERDREMWGKLQG
;
A
#
# COMPACT_ATOMS: atom_id res chain seq x y z
N SER A 1 -14.54 2.13 0.12
CA SER A 1 -14.98 2.85 -1.10
C SER A 1 -15.64 1.90 -2.09
N ASP A 2 -16.31 2.45 -3.10
CA ASP A 2 -16.86 1.67 -4.21
C ASP A 2 -15.77 0.87 -4.95
N ALA A 3 -14.56 1.41 -5.02
CA ALA A 3 -13.42 0.72 -5.61
C ALA A 3 -13.05 -0.54 -4.81
N THR A 4 -13.00 -0.45 -3.48
CA THR A 4 -12.80 -1.61 -2.60
C THR A 4 -13.92 -2.65 -2.78
N TYR A 5 -15.18 -2.20 -2.85
CA TYR A 5 -16.30 -3.12 -3.06
C TYR A 5 -16.20 -3.87 -4.39
N ARG A 6 -15.78 -3.19 -5.47
CA ARG A 6 -15.53 -3.85 -6.76
C ARG A 6 -14.43 -4.90 -6.67
N LEU A 7 -13.31 -4.60 -5.98
CA LEU A 7 -12.24 -5.59 -5.75
C LEU A 7 -12.76 -6.81 -4.98
N ILE A 8 -13.60 -6.61 -3.95
CA ILE A 8 -14.22 -7.73 -3.22
C ILE A 8 -15.09 -8.57 -4.15
N LEU A 9 -15.88 -7.94 -5.04
CA LEU A 9 -16.72 -8.64 -6.03
C LEU A 9 -15.86 -9.46 -7.01
N GLU A 10 -14.76 -8.91 -7.47
CA GLU A 10 -13.92 -9.49 -8.52
C GLU A 10 -13.05 -10.62 -7.99
N ARG A 11 -12.44 -10.45 -6.82
CA ARG A 11 -11.36 -11.32 -6.34
C ARG A 11 -11.39 -11.66 -4.84
N GLY A 12 -12.36 -11.14 -4.08
CA GLY A 12 -12.34 -11.22 -2.62
C GLY A 12 -12.32 -12.65 -2.07
N GLN A 13 -13.02 -13.61 -2.68
CA GLN A 13 -12.98 -15.01 -2.26
C GLN A 13 -11.62 -15.64 -2.55
N GLU A 14 -11.03 -15.34 -3.69
CA GLU A 14 -9.70 -15.84 -4.08
C GLU A 14 -8.61 -15.26 -3.19
N ASP A 15 -8.68 -13.97 -2.86
CA ASP A 15 -7.79 -13.34 -1.87
C ASP A 15 -7.94 -13.98 -0.49
N TRP A 16 -9.18 -14.21 -0.03
CA TRP A 16 -9.44 -14.89 1.25
C TRP A 16 -8.82 -16.28 1.29
N ASP A 17 -9.08 -17.10 0.28
CA ASP A 17 -8.58 -18.47 0.21
C ASP A 17 -7.05 -18.50 0.17
N SER A 18 -6.46 -17.55 -0.55
CA SER A 18 -5.00 -17.38 -0.62
C SER A 18 -4.39 -17.01 0.74
N GLU A 19 -4.93 -16.02 1.41
CA GLU A 19 -4.42 -15.59 2.72
C GLU A 19 -4.57 -16.69 3.77
N TYR A 20 -5.72 -17.36 3.79
CA TYR A 20 -5.96 -18.50 4.66
C TYR A 20 -4.94 -19.62 4.44
N GLY A 21 -4.64 -19.94 3.17
CA GLY A 21 -3.68 -20.98 2.81
C GLY A 21 -2.22 -20.61 3.10
N ARG A 22 -1.83 -19.35 2.92
CA ARG A 22 -0.46 -18.86 3.09
C ARG A 22 -0.09 -18.61 4.55
N PHE A 23 -1.03 -18.14 5.38
CA PHE A 23 -0.78 -17.70 6.74
C PHE A 23 -1.64 -18.44 7.77
N PRO A 24 -1.57 -19.79 7.88
CA PRO A 24 -2.44 -20.55 8.76
C PRO A 24 -2.31 -20.17 10.25
N ARG A 25 -1.20 -19.52 10.63
CA ARG A 25 -1.01 -19.03 12.01
C ARG A 25 -1.91 -17.86 12.37
N LEU A 26 -2.30 -17.05 11.38
CA LEU A 26 -3.23 -15.93 11.57
C LEU A 26 -4.68 -16.40 11.72
N PHE A 27 -4.97 -17.60 11.25
CA PHE A 27 -6.31 -18.18 11.20
C PHE A 27 -6.48 -19.36 12.15
N ARG A 28 -5.84 -19.34 13.33
CA ARG A 28 -5.88 -20.47 14.28
C ARG A 28 -7.28 -20.88 14.68
N ASP A 29 -8.14 -19.94 14.96
CA ASP A 29 -9.53 -20.17 15.34
C ASP A 29 -10.45 -19.75 14.17
N ALA A 30 -10.17 -20.26 12.97
CA ALA A 30 -10.85 -19.89 11.73
C ALA A 30 -12.37 -20.01 11.81
N GLU A 31 -12.88 -20.96 12.61
CA GLU A 31 -14.31 -21.16 12.85
C GLU A 31 -14.98 -19.94 13.52
N SER A 32 -14.20 -19.12 14.24
CA SER A 32 -14.68 -17.88 14.86
C SER A 32 -14.65 -16.68 13.91
N ILE A 33 -14.00 -16.82 12.73
CA ILE A 33 -13.87 -15.76 11.74
C ILE A 33 -15.04 -15.88 10.76
N PRO A 34 -15.82 -14.80 10.54
CA PRO A 34 -17.05 -14.88 9.74
C PRO A 34 -16.83 -15.13 8.24
N GLY A 35 -15.59 -15.30 7.78
CA GLY A 35 -15.26 -15.43 6.37
C GLY A 35 -15.30 -14.08 5.65
N LEU A 36 -15.43 -14.11 4.32
CA LEU A 36 -15.53 -12.90 3.52
C LEU A 36 -16.77 -12.10 3.90
N THR A 37 -16.56 -10.89 4.42
CA THR A 37 -17.64 -10.01 4.90
C THR A 37 -17.81 -8.83 3.96
N TRP A 38 -19.05 -8.60 3.52
CA TRP A 38 -19.42 -7.55 2.58
C TRP A 38 -19.66 -6.22 3.30
N PRO A 39 -19.23 -5.08 2.72
CA PRO A 39 -19.58 -3.78 3.26
C PRO A 39 -21.08 -3.52 3.11
N THR A 40 -21.68 -2.89 4.14
CA THR A 40 -23.09 -2.48 4.14
C THR A 40 -23.31 -1.07 3.62
N LEU A 41 -22.25 -0.26 3.60
CA LEU A 41 -22.23 1.09 3.05
C LEU A 41 -20.99 1.25 2.17
N THR A 42 -21.17 1.86 1.02
CA THR A 42 -20.08 2.26 0.12
C THR A 42 -20.27 3.70 -0.32
N PHE A 43 -19.21 4.31 -0.83
CA PHE A 43 -19.23 5.67 -1.37
C PHE A 43 -18.17 5.79 -2.47
N GLU A 44 -18.41 6.65 -3.44
CA GLU A 44 -17.51 6.85 -4.56
C GLU A 44 -16.28 7.68 -4.20
N SER A 45 -16.50 8.87 -3.64
CA SER A 45 -15.42 9.84 -3.37
C SER A 45 -15.34 10.27 -1.91
N GLU A 46 -16.45 10.68 -1.30
CA GLU A 46 -16.48 11.21 0.07
C GLU A 46 -17.78 10.82 0.79
N MET A 47 -17.67 10.59 2.10
CA MET A 47 -18.80 10.42 3.00
C MET A 47 -18.48 11.06 4.36
N SER A 48 -19.42 11.81 4.93
CA SER A 48 -19.31 12.34 6.30
C SER A 48 -20.00 11.43 7.31
N VAL A 49 -19.30 11.18 8.41
CA VAL A 49 -19.81 10.48 9.60
C VAL A 49 -19.77 11.42 10.79
N PHE A 50 -20.89 11.56 11.52
CA PHE A 50 -20.96 12.44 12.67
C PHE A 50 -20.86 11.63 13.98
N LEU A 51 -19.78 11.85 14.72
CA LEU A 51 -19.55 11.30 16.05
C LEU A 51 -19.96 12.35 17.09
N GLY A 52 -21.25 12.41 17.39
CA GLY A 52 -21.82 13.52 18.14
C GLY A 52 -21.74 14.81 17.33
N ARG A 53 -20.93 15.78 17.82
CA ARG A 53 -20.74 17.06 17.13
C ARG A 53 -19.52 17.08 16.20
N ARG A 54 -18.70 16.04 16.24
CA ARG A 54 -17.48 15.96 15.44
C ARG A 54 -17.77 15.32 14.09
N GLU A 55 -17.45 16.01 13.03
CA GLU A 55 -17.48 15.48 11.68
C GLU A 55 -16.18 14.69 11.42
N VAL A 56 -16.32 13.51 10.82
CA VAL A 56 -15.24 12.72 10.23
C VAL A 56 -15.56 12.49 8.77
N LYS A 57 -14.69 12.93 7.89
CA LYS A 57 -14.83 12.73 6.45
C LYS A 57 -14.02 11.52 6.04
N LEU A 58 -14.68 10.54 5.43
CA LEU A 58 -14.03 9.41 4.76
C LEU A 58 -13.85 9.77 3.29
N ILE A 59 -12.62 9.84 2.82
CA ILE A 59 -12.33 10.41 1.49
C ILE A 59 -11.44 9.45 0.71
N ARG A 60 -11.82 9.15 -0.55
CA ARG A 60 -10.97 8.48 -1.52
C ARG A 60 -10.21 9.54 -2.31
N LEU A 61 -8.90 9.63 -2.10
CA LEU A 61 -8.04 10.63 -2.74
C LEU A 61 -7.40 10.13 -4.03
N GLY A 62 -7.36 8.83 -4.23
CA GLY A 62 -6.75 8.16 -5.37
C GLY A 62 -6.37 6.73 -5.02
N ALA A 63 -5.76 6.03 -5.97
CA ALA A 63 -5.13 4.75 -5.72
C ALA A 63 -3.71 4.97 -5.18
N GLY A 64 -3.20 4.03 -4.42
CA GLY A 64 -1.86 4.07 -3.85
C GLY A 64 -1.43 2.71 -3.36
N HIS A 65 -1.61 2.42 -2.08
CA HIS A 65 -1.35 1.11 -1.50
C HIS A 65 -2.29 0.04 -2.10
N THR A 66 -3.54 0.43 -2.37
CA THR A 66 -4.53 -0.35 -3.15
C THR A 66 -5.33 0.57 -4.08
N ALA A 67 -6.21 -0.01 -4.90
CA ALA A 67 -7.13 0.76 -5.74
C ALA A 67 -8.23 1.47 -4.94
N GLY A 68 -8.52 1.02 -3.74
CA GLY A 68 -9.69 1.43 -2.96
C GLY A 68 -9.37 2.22 -1.67
N ASP A 69 -8.13 2.69 -1.51
CA ASP A 69 -7.69 3.39 -0.31
C ASP A 69 -8.55 4.60 0.03
N ILE A 70 -8.76 4.81 1.32
CA ILE A 70 -9.43 5.98 1.87
C ILE A 70 -8.62 6.58 3.01
N VAL A 71 -8.80 7.87 3.23
CA VAL A 71 -8.33 8.54 4.45
C VAL A 71 -9.53 8.93 5.30
N ALA A 72 -9.33 9.01 6.62
CA ALA A 72 -10.31 9.64 7.50
C ALA A 72 -9.74 11.00 7.93
N TRP A 73 -10.44 12.07 7.55
CA TRP A 73 -10.10 13.44 7.87
C TRP A 73 -11.01 13.99 8.96
N VAL A 74 -10.44 14.60 10.00
CA VAL A 74 -11.15 15.22 11.11
C VAL A 74 -10.91 16.73 11.07
N PRO A 75 -11.80 17.51 10.43
CA PRO A 75 -11.55 18.91 10.11
C PRO A 75 -11.28 19.80 11.33
N ASP A 76 -12.04 19.64 12.41
CA ASP A 76 -11.92 20.45 13.64
C ASP A 76 -10.62 20.20 14.42
N ALA A 77 -9.98 19.05 14.18
CA ALA A 77 -8.69 18.66 14.77
C ALA A 77 -7.51 18.83 13.80
N GLU A 78 -7.78 19.12 12.51
CA GLU A 78 -6.78 19.09 11.43
C GLU A 78 -5.97 17.78 11.46
N ALA A 79 -6.65 16.67 11.76
CA ALA A 79 -6.04 15.33 11.91
C ALA A 79 -6.48 14.38 10.81
N MET A 80 -5.53 13.62 10.28
CA MET A 80 -5.77 12.64 9.24
C MET A 80 -5.32 11.24 9.70
N PHE A 81 -6.13 10.24 9.40
CA PHE A 81 -5.76 8.83 9.47
C PHE A 81 -5.59 8.36 8.03
N SER A 82 -4.35 8.12 7.63
CA SER A 82 -4.02 7.83 6.23
C SER A 82 -4.04 6.36 5.87
N GLY A 83 -4.10 5.47 6.87
CA GLY A 83 -3.82 4.07 6.61
C GLY A 83 -2.48 3.91 5.91
N ASP A 84 -2.33 2.84 5.15
CA ASP A 84 -1.08 2.48 4.48
C ASP A 84 -0.71 3.38 3.28
N LEU A 85 -1.50 4.45 3.02
CA LEU A 85 -1.10 5.49 2.05
C LEU A 85 0.12 6.28 2.53
N VAL A 86 0.32 6.44 3.85
CA VAL A 86 1.52 7.03 4.42
C VAL A 86 2.10 6.09 5.47
N GLU A 87 3.39 5.79 5.33
CA GLU A 87 4.16 5.00 6.27
C GLU A 87 5.27 5.85 6.89
N TYR A 88 5.58 5.65 8.16
CA TYR A 88 6.63 6.40 8.82
C TYR A 88 7.69 5.49 9.44
N ARG A 89 8.92 5.53 8.91
CA ARG A 89 10.07 4.68 9.30
C ARG A 89 9.77 3.18 9.22
N SER A 90 8.82 2.82 8.39
CA SER A 90 8.45 1.46 8.05
C SER A 90 8.41 1.32 6.53
N ALA A 91 8.77 0.16 6.01
CA ALA A 91 8.65 -0.09 4.58
C ALA A 91 7.18 -0.19 4.18
N CYS A 92 6.85 0.42 3.04
CA CYS A 92 5.56 0.18 2.41
C CYS A 92 5.48 -1.29 1.96
N TYR A 93 4.34 -1.93 2.14
CA TYR A 93 4.01 -3.14 1.39
C TYR A 93 3.34 -2.71 0.08
N CYS A 94 3.90 -3.11 -1.06
CA CYS A 94 3.44 -2.66 -2.36
C CYS A 94 2.87 -3.80 -3.22
N GLY A 95 2.59 -4.97 -2.65
CA GLY A 95 2.12 -6.14 -3.40
C GLY A 95 0.84 -5.91 -4.21
N ASP A 96 -0.04 -5.03 -3.74
CA ASP A 96 -1.30 -4.65 -4.39
C ASP A 96 -1.33 -3.17 -4.79
N ALA A 97 -0.15 -2.51 -4.83
CA ALA A 97 -0.05 -1.08 -5.05
C ALA A 97 -0.25 -0.67 -6.52
N HIS A 98 -0.63 0.60 -6.68
CA HIS A 98 -0.65 1.36 -7.92
C HIS A 98 0.47 2.40 -7.86
N LEU A 99 1.70 1.97 -8.16
CA LEU A 99 2.92 2.72 -7.88
C LEU A 99 3.03 4.02 -8.70
N ARG A 100 2.52 4.03 -9.92
CA ARG A 100 2.48 5.24 -10.77
C ARG A 100 1.50 6.29 -10.25
N GLU A 101 0.40 5.86 -9.63
CA GLU A 101 -0.64 6.75 -9.13
C GLU A 101 -0.36 7.25 -7.71
N TRP A 102 0.30 6.44 -6.88
CA TRP A 102 0.51 6.73 -5.46
C TRP A 102 1.13 8.11 -5.18
N PRO A 103 2.14 8.60 -5.92
CA PRO A 103 2.68 9.94 -5.73
C PRO A 103 1.63 11.06 -5.85
N PHE A 104 0.65 10.93 -6.75
CA PHE A 104 -0.44 11.91 -6.90
C PHE A 104 -1.42 11.87 -5.72
N THR A 105 -1.69 10.67 -5.20
CA THR A 105 -2.50 10.50 -3.98
C THR A 105 -1.79 11.12 -2.75
N LEU A 106 -0.46 10.98 -2.66
CA LEU A 106 0.34 11.66 -1.62
C LEU A 106 0.34 13.19 -1.77
N ASP A 107 0.27 13.73 -2.99
CA ASP A 107 0.08 15.16 -3.21
C ASP A 107 -1.27 15.63 -2.69
N ALA A 108 -2.34 14.87 -2.96
CA ALA A 108 -3.66 15.18 -2.44
C ALA A 108 -3.70 15.15 -0.90
N ILE A 109 -3.02 14.19 -0.24
CA ILE A 109 -2.88 14.17 1.22
C ILE A 109 -2.13 15.41 1.72
N ARG A 110 -1.03 15.78 1.08
CA ARG A 110 -0.23 16.96 1.44
C ARG A 110 -1.04 18.25 1.36
N ASP A 111 -1.92 18.37 0.39
CA ASP A 111 -2.73 19.58 0.16
C ASP A 111 -3.77 19.84 1.26
N PHE A 112 -4.13 18.84 2.05
CA PHE A 112 -4.89 19.03 3.32
C PHE A 112 -4.06 19.72 4.40
N ASP A 113 -2.72 19.67 4.30
CA ASP A 113 -1.77 20.21 5.29
C ASP A 113 -2.08 19.77 6.74
N PRO A 114 -2.20 18.47 7.03
CA PRO A 114 -2.61 17.98 8.33
C PRO A 114 -1.66 18.44 9.43
N LYS A 115 -2.23 18.84 10.59
CA LYS A 115 -1.47 19.15 11.80
C LYS A 115 -1.06 17.88 12.57
N ALA A 116 -1.85 16.83 12.41
CA ALA A 116 -1.55 15.49 12.95
C ALA A 116 -1.89 14.43 11.89
N LEU A 117 -1.11 13.35 11.87
CA LEU A 117 -1.35 12.23 10.98
C LEU A 117 -1.08 10.90 11.70
N VAL A 118 -1.99 9.97 11.54
CA VAL A 118 -1.81 8.57 11.97
C VAL A 118 -1.53 7.75 10.71
N PRO A 119 -0.28 7.27 10.53
CA PRO A 119 0.09 6.45 9.39
C PRO A 119 -0.43 5.02 9.55
N GLY A 120 -0.30 4.21 8.49
CA GLY A 120 -0.60 2.78 8.55
C GLY A 120 0.37 2.01 9.45
N ARG A 121 1.65 2.39 9.40
CA ARG A 121 2.72 1.88 10.28
C ARG A 121 3.59 3.00 10.77
N GLY A 122 4.12 2.84 11.99
CA GLY A 122 4.91 3.85 12.67
C GLY A 122 4.12 4.64 13.69
N ASP A 123 4.77 5.63 14.30
CA ASP A 123 4.17 6.45 15.36
C ASP A 123 3.17 7.46 14.79
N ALA A 124 2.16 7.80 15.60
CA ALA A 124 1.29 8.93 15.30
C ALA A 124 2.11 10.25 15.32
N LEU A 125 1.90 11.07 14.30
CA LEU A 125 2.70 12.25 14.03
C LEU A 125 1.98 13.52 14.48
N ALA A 126 2.69 14.41 15.15
CA ALA A 126 2.21 15.72 15.55
C ALA A 126 3.11 16.83 14.97
N GLY A 127 2.46 17.86 14.45
CA GLY A 127 3.12 18.99 13.80
C GLY A 127 3.28 18.82 12.29
N ARG A 128 2.88 19.87 11.54
CA ARG A 128 2.89 19.86 10.04
C ARG A 128 4.24 19.50 9.44
N ALA A 129 5.35 19.92 10.07
CA ALA A 129 6.69 19.61 9.57
C ALA A 129 6.95 18.09 9.56
N THR A 130 6.66 17.40 10.68
CA THR A 130 6.82 15.95 10.81
C THR A 130 5.87 15.18 9.87
N VAL A 131 4.64 15.67 9.72
CA VAL A 131 3.67 15.07 8.78
C VAL A 131 4.18 15.20 7.33
N ARG A 132 4.67 16.36 6.93
CA ARG A 132 5.24 16.57 5.59
C ARG A 132 6.48 15.70 5.34
N GLU A 133 7.32 15.51 6.38
CA GLU A 133 8.46 14.60 6.33
C GLU A 133 8.01 13.15 6.04
N ALA A 134 6.99 12.65 6.73
CA ALA A 134 6.47 11.29 6.54
C ALA A 134 5.89 11.10 5.12
N ILE A 135 5.12 12.07 4.63
CA ILE A 135 4.58 12.04 3.26
C ILE A 135 5.73 12.03 2.24
N ALA A 136 6.77 12.87 2.45
CA ALA A 136 7.93 12.92 1.57
C ALA A 136 8.75 11.63 1.62
N MET A 137 8.87 11.00 2.79
CA MET A 137 9.56 9.73 3.01
C MET A 137 8.85 8.58 2.26
N THR A 138 7.53 8.46 2.38
CA THR A 138 6.73 7.49 1.64
C THR A 138 6.86 7.70 0.13
N ARG A 139 6.83 8.97 -0.32
CA ARG A 139 7.03 9.32 -1.73
C ARG A 139 8.41 8.91 -2.23
N ASP A 140 9.47 9.19 -1.48
CA ASP A 140 10.84 8.81 -1.86
C ASP A 140 10.98 7.29 -1.95
N PHE A 141 10.34 6.55 -1.03
CA PHE A 141 10.29 5.08 -1.08
C PHE A 141 9.64 4.59 -2.37
N VAL A 142 8.42 5.03 -2.65
CA VAL A 142 7.66 4.60 -3.84
C VAL A 142 8.36 4.99 -5.14
N ASN A 143 8.84 6.24 -5.24
CA ASN A 143 9.53 6.72 -6.43
C ASN A 143 10.86 6.01 -6.68
N THR A 144 11.64 5.72 -5.62
CA THR A 144 12.90 4.98 -5.75
C THR A 144 12.63 3.56 -6.22
N LEU A 145 11.65 2.87 -5.63
CA LEU A 145 11.24 1.53 -6.01
C LEU A 145 10.80 1.48 -7.47
N TYR A 146 9.76 2.25 -7.82
CA TYR A 146 9.14 2.18 -9.14
C TYR A 146 10.06 2.71 -10.23
N GLY A 147 10.69 3.87 -10.03
CA GLY A 147 11.58 4.45 -11.03
C GLY A 147 12.79 3.57 -11.36
N THR A 148 13.33 2.85 -10.35
CA THR A 148 14.41 1.89 -10.60
C THR A 148 13.92 0.66 -11.37
N ALA A 149 12.75 0.12 -11.02
CA ALA A 149 12.15 -1.02 -11.71
C ALA A 149 11.80 -0.66 -13.17
N GLU A 150 11.19 0.50 -13.39
CA GLU A 150 10.83 1.00 -14.73
C GLU A 150 12.06 1.14 -15.64
N LEU A 151 13.15 1.72 -15.13
CA LEU A 151 14.41 1.81 -15.88
C LEU A 151 15.03 0.43 -16.17
N ALA A 152 14.91 -0.52 -15.25
CA ALA A 152 15.42 -1.88 -15.45
C ALA A 152 14.59 -2.61 -16.52
N VAL A 153 13.27 -2.55 -16.46
CA VAL A 153 12.36 -3.14 -17.46
C VAL A 153 12.60 -2.53 -18.84
N ALA A 154 12.73 -1.21 -18.94
CA ALA A 154 13.01 -0.52 -20.20
C ALA A 154 14.34 -0.96 -20.85
N ARG A 155 15.27 -1.50 -20.03
CA ARG A 155 16.54 -2.08 -20.49
C ARG A 155 16.49 -3.60 -20.74
N GLY A 156 15.30 -4.20 -20.65
CA GLY A 156 15.09 -5.63 -20.85
C GLY A 156 15.66 -6.52 -19.74
N ARG A 157 15.87 -5.97 -18.53
CA ARG A 157 16.38 -6.75 -17.40
C ARG A 157 15.34 -7.72 -16.87
N SER A 158 15.80 -8.87 -16.41
CA SER A 158 14.99 -9.87 -15.71
C SER A 158 14.54 -9.35 -14.32
N LEU A 159 13.59 -10.04 -13.70
CA LEU A 159 13.14 -9.74 -12.32
C LEU A 159 14.34 -9.80 -11.34
N LYS A 160 15.22 -10.79 -11.46
CA LYS A 160 16.43 -10.91 -10.63
C LYS A 160 17.37 -9.71 -10.76
N GLU A 161 17.65 -9.28 -11.97
CA GLU A 161 18.51 -8.12 -12.23
C GLU A 161 17.84 -6.82 -11.76
N THR A 162 16.51 -6.72 -11.90
CA THR A 162 15.72 -5.61 -11.38
C THR A 162 15.77 -5.58 -9.85
N TYR A 163 15.64 -6.73 -9.19
CA TYR A 163 15.75 -6.85 -7.74
C TYR A 163 17.10 -6.37 -7.22
N ALA A 164 18.19 -6.78 -7.89
CA ALA A 164 19.53 -6.32 -7.53
C ALA A 164 19.69 -4.80 -7.68
N ALA A 165 19.19 -4.23 -8.78
CA ALA A 165 19.23 -2.78 -9.01
C ALA A 165 18.39 -1.99 -8.00
N VAL A 166 17.20 -2.51 -7.66
CA VAL A 166 16.34 -1.87 -6.64
C VAL A 166 16.99 -1.94 -5.27
N ARG A 167 17.59 -3.06 -4.88
CA ARG A 167 18.35 -3.14 -3.62
C ARG A 167 19.46 -2.10 -3.55
N GLU A 168 20.27 -2.01 -4.61
CA GLU A 168 21.35 -1.01 -4.68
C GLU A 168 20.85 0.42 -4.47
N ALA A 169 19.67 0.76 -5.02
CA ALA A 169 19.08 2.09 -4.92
C ALA A 169 18.40 2.35 -3.56
N MET A 170 17.75 1.33 -2.98
CA MET A 170 16.91 1.47 -1.79
C MET A 170 17.64 1.19 -0.48
N ASP A 171 18.56 0.21 -0.43
CA ASP A 171 19.24 -0.19 0.80
C ASP A 171 19.91 0.99 1.54
N PRO A 172 20.60 1.92 0.86
CA PRO A 172 21.23 3.06 1.55
C PRO A 172 20.25 3.98 2.29
N LYS A 173 18.98 3.98 1.86
CA LYS A 173 17.94 4.86 2.41
C LYS A 173 17.00 4.14 3.38
N PHE A 174 16.65 2.88 3.09
CA PHE A 174 15.49 2.22 3.68
C PHE A 174 15.77 0.88 4.33
N ALA A 175 17.00 0.34 4.27
CA ALA A 175 17.31 -0.98 4.85
C ALA A 175 17.05 -1.06 6.37
N SER A 176 17.08 0.08 7.07
CA SER A 176 16.79 0.15 8.51
C SER A 176 15.29 0.25 8.83
N PHE A 177 14.41 0.37 7.82
CA PHE A 177 12.97 0.47 8.04
C PHE A 177 12.41 -0.86 8.50
N ALA A 178 11.44 -0.79 9.43
CA ALA A 178 10.73 -1.99 9.87
C ALA A 178 10.16 -2.74 8.67
N ILE A 179 10.20 -4.07 8.71
CA ILE A 179 9.71 -5.01 7.69
C ILE A 179 10.30 -4.85 6.26
N TYR A 180 11.33 -4.02 6.06
CA TYR A 180 11.91 -3.77 4.74
C TYR A 180 12.30 -5.04 4.00
N GLU A 181 13.12 -5.90 4.60
CA GLU A 181 13.59 -7.15 3.99
C GLU A 181 12.44 -8.11 3.66
N HIS A 182 11.39 -8.11 4.49
CA HIS A 182 10.21 -8.94 4.26
C HIS A 182 9.40 -8.45 3.04
N CYS A 183 9.20 -7.14 2.92
CA CYS A 183 8.37 -6.56 1.86
C CYS A 183 9.09 -6.49 0.50
N LEU A 184 10.42 -6.37 0.49
CA LEU A 184 11.18 -6.03 -0.71
C LEU A 184 10.95 -6.96 -1.91
N PRO A 185 10.91 -8.31 -1.76
CA PRO A 185 10.65 -9.20 -2.90
C PRO A 185 9.28 -8.96 -3.55
N PHE A 186 8.25 -8.77 -2.74
CA PHE A 186 6.88 -8.48 -3.19
C PHE A 186 6.81 -7.12 -3.87
N ASN A 187 7.44 -6.11 -3.26
CA ASN A 187 7.50 -4.74 -3.77
C ASN A 187 8.16 -4.67 -5.15
N VAL A 188 9.31 -5.33 -5.30
CA VAL A 188 10.03 -5.38 -6.58
C VAL A 188 9.25 -6.14 -7.63
N SER A 189 8.64 -7.27 -7.26
CA SER A 189 7.83 -8.05 -8.18
C SER A 189 6.64 -7.23 -8.71
N ARG A 190 5.92 -6.51 -7.81
CA ARG A 190 4.82 -5.63 -8.22
C ARG A 190 5.30 -4.46 -9.09
N ALA A 191 6.41 -3.82 -8.72
CA ALA A 191 6.98 -2.73 -9.51
C ALA A 191 7.43 -3.20 -10.91
N TYR A 192 7.99 -4.40 -11.00
CA TYR A 192 8.36 -5.04 -12.26
C TYR A 192 7.14 -5.34 -13.13
N ASP A 193 6.07 -5.90 -12.53
CA ASP A 193 4.82 -6.20 -13.21
C ASP A 193 4.19 -4.91 -13.79
N GLU A 194 4.05 -3.86 -12.97
CA GLU A 194 3.46 -2.59 -13.40
C GLU A 194 4.30 -1.90 -14.48
N ALA A 195 5.62 -1.91 -14.34
CA ALA A 195 6.53 -1.39 -15.35
C ALA A 195 6.50 -2.20 -16.67
N SER A 196 6.13 -3.48 -16.60
CA SER A 196 5.94 -4.37 -17.75
C SER A 196 4.55 -4.29 -18.37
N GLY A 197 3.67 -3.39 -17.89
CA GLY A 197 2.32 -3.17 -18.42
C GLY A 197 1.22 -3.99 -17.76
N ILE A 198 1.49 -4.63 -16.62
CA ILE A 198 0.47 -5.31 -15.80
C ILE A 198 -0.08 -4.28 -14.80
N ASP A 199 -1.07 -3.49 -15.23
CA ASP A 199 -1.60 -2.38 -14.43
C ASP A 199 -2.34 -2.83 -13.17
N HIS A 200 -3.05 -3.97 -13.24
CA HIS A 200 -3.78 -4.51 -12.10
C HIS A 200 -2.92 -5.49 -11.28
N PRO A 201 -2.87 -5.33 -9.95
CA PRO A 201 -2.16 -6.28 -9.09
C PRO A 201 -2.71 -7.70 -9.24
N VAL A 202 -1.80 -8.66 -9.32
CA VAL A 202 -2.12 -10.09 -9.37
C VAL A 202 -2.13 -10.64 -7.95
N ILE A 203 -3.14 -11.48 -7.63
CA ILE A 203 -3.29 -12.09 -6.29
C ILE A 203 -2.02 -12.86 -5.89
N TRP A 204 -1.59 -12.68 -4.67
CA TRP A 204 -0.47 -13.40 -4.08
C TRP A 204 -0.90 -14.77 -3.59
N THR A 205 -0.66 -15.79 -4.39
CA THR A 205 -0.87 -17.19 -4.03
C THR A 205 0.44 -17.84 -3.57
N ALA A 206 0.35 -18.97 -2.87
CA ALA A 206 1.53 -19.76 -2.50
C ALA A 206 2.34 -20.25 -3.73
N GLU A 207 1.69 -20.43 -4.88
CA GLU A 207 2.35 -20.75 -6.14
C GLU A 207 3.14 -19.56 -6.68
N ARG A 208 2.52 -18.38 -6.72
CA ARG A 208 3.17 -17.13 -7.14
C ARG A 208 4.38 -16.80 -6.24
N ASP A 209 4.27 -17.02 -4.92
CA ASP A 209 5.41 -16.87 -4.00
C ASP A 209 6.57 -17.77 -4.41
N ARG A 210 6.31 -19.05 -4.70
CA ARG A 210 7.35 -20.00 -5.14
C ARG A 210 7.98 -19.60 -6.49
N GLU A 211 7.15 -19.16 -7.44
CA GLU A 211 7.63 -18.69 -8.74
C GLU A 211 8.52 -17.45 -8.61
N MET A 212 8.08 -16.48 -7.81
CA MET A 212 8.87 -15.27 -7.53
C MET A 212 10.23 -15.64 -6.93
N TRP A 213 10.26 -16.46 -5.90
CA TRP A 213 11.50 -16.91 -5.26
C TRP A 213 12.40 -17.68 -6.24
N GLY A 214 11.84 -18.55 -7.07
CA GLY A 214 12.57 -19.24 -8.13
C GLY A 214 13.22 -18.26 -9.11
N LYS A 215 12.49 -17.25 -9.56
CA LYS A 215 12.99 -16.20 -10.47
C LYS A 215 14.07 -15.32 -9.83
N LEU A 216 14.00 -15.10 -8.51
CA LEU A 216 15.00 -14.29 -7.79
C LEU A 216 16.30 -15.06 -7.52
N GLN A 217 16.26 -16.39 -7.40
CA GLN A 217 17.43 -17.22 -7.14
C GLN A 217 18.12 -17.72 -8.41
N GLY A 218 17.36 -18.00 -9.46
CA GLY A 218 17.81 -18.51 -10.75
C GLY A 218 18.55 -17.50 -11.58
#